data_d00308ace73894d18ee39cb7b110cdcc
#
_entry.id   d00308ace73894d18ee39cb7b110cdcc
#
_cell.length_a   1.000
_cell.length_b   1.000
_cell.length_c   1.000
_cell.angle_alpha   90.00
_cell.angle_beta   90.00
_cell.angle_gamma   90.00
#
_symmetry.space_group_name_H-M   'P 1'
#
loop_
_entity.id
_entity.type
_entity.pdbx_description
1 polymer ?
#
loop_
_entity_poly.entity_id
_entity_poly.type
_entity_poly.pdbx_seq_one_letter_code
_entity_poly.pdbx_strand_id
1 'polypeptide(L)'
;MSTPAIVARDVSRTYQLDGLSVPALRGVSLTVEPGDYVAIVGTSGSGKSTLMHLLGGLDRPTGGTLLIGGRDVARLTPNELAELRNTTIGFVFQSFHLLARTTAQDNVGLPLVYRGIGRRERRDRAAAMLERVGLAHRITHRPNQMSGGEQQRVAIARALVTGPSVLLADEPTGNLDSATGQSVLALLESLNDDGVAVVLVTHDREVAARARRQIVMRDGLISATR
;
A
#
# COMPACT_ATOMS: atom_id res chain seq x y z
N MET A 1 -13.08 -7.28 20.72
CA MET A 1 -13.01 -6.26 19.62
C MET A 1 -11.61 -6.34 19.03
N SER A 2 -11.47 -6.48 17.72
CA SER A 2 -10.17 -6.46 17.05
C SER A 2 -9.56 -5.06 17.13
N THR A 3 -8.24 -4.97 17.27
CA THR A 3 -7.54 -3.68 17.22
C THR A 3 -7.57 -3.16 15.78
N PRO A 4 -7.96 -1.88 15.54
CA PRO A 4 -7.89 -1.29 14.20
C PRO A 4 -6.49 -1.38 13.60
N ALA A 5 -6.41 -1.63 12.30
CA ALA A 5 -5.13 -1.72 11.60
C ALA A 5 -4.42 -0.37 11.53
N ILE A 6 -5.20 0.72 11.28
CA ILE A 6 -4.69 2.10 11.28
C ILE A 6 -5.73 3.01 11.94
N VAL A 7 -5.26 3.95 12.78
CA VAL A 7 -6.07 5.03 13.37
C VAL A 7 -5.36 6.36 13.16
N ALA A 8 -5.98 7.27 12.43
CA ALA A 8 -5.57 8.67 12.31
C ALA A 8 -6.57 9.56 13.06
N ARG A 9 -6.08 10.45 13.94
CA ARG A 9 -6.89 11.41 14.70
C ARG A 9 -6.28 12.80 14.53
N ASP A 10 -7.00 13.68 13.86
CA ASP A 10 -6.62 15.08 13.57
C ASP A 10 -5.22 15.21 12.98
N VAL A 11 -4.84 14.25 12.12
CA VAL A 11 -3.52 14.16 11.54
C VAL A 11 -3.28 15.31 10.56
N SER A 12 -2.21 16.05 10.80
CA SER A 12 -1.79 17.16 9.95
C SER A 12 -0.40 16.90 9.39
N ARG A 13 -0.12 17.39 8.18
CA ARG A 13 1.19 17.37 7.58
C ARG A 13 1.48 18.68 6.86
N THR A 14 2.53 19.37 7.28
CA THR A 14 3.01 20.62 6.69
C THR A 14 4.46 20.42 6.25
N TYR A 15 4.74 20.70 4.98
CA TYR A 15 6.10 20.69 4.44
C TYR A 15 6.71 22.10 4.49
N GLN A 16 8.00 22.18 4.74
CA GLN A 16 8.78 23.43 4.62
C GLN A 16 9.55 23.37 3.29
N LEU A 17 9.20 24.24 2.35
CA LEU A 17 9.79 24.32 1.01
C LEU A 17 10.30 25.77 0.82
N ASP A 18 11.59 25.93 0.72
CA ASP A 18 12.25 27.25 0.47
C ASP A 18 11.73 28.37 1.37
N GLY A 19 11.50 28.08 2.66
CA GLY A 19 10.97 29.02 3.64
C GLY A 19 9.45 29.19 3.62
N LEU A 20 8.75 28.55 2.70
CA LEU A 20 7.28 28.53 2.63
C LEU A 20 6.71 27.32 3.36
N SER A 21 5.67 27.52 4.14
CA SER A 21 4.93 26.49 4.85
C SER A 21 3.76 26.01 3.99
N VAL A 22 3.82 24.77 3.51
CA VAL A 22 2.79 24.15 2.64
C VAL A 22 2.01 23.11 3.42
N PRO A 23 0.80 23.41 3.90
CA PRO A 23 -0.04 22.44 4.62
C PRO A 23 -0.66 21.45 3.61
N ALA A 24 -0.15 20.22 3.57
CA ALA A 24 -0.64 19.15 2.71
C ALA A 24 -1.82 18.39 3.33
N LEU A 25 -1.87 18.26 4.67
CA LEU A 25 -3.01 17.75 5.42
C LEU A 25 -3.32 18.67 6.60
N ARG A 26 -4.63 18.87 6.88
CA ARG A 26 -5.13 19.90 7.79
C ARG A 26 -6.06 19.33 8.90
N GLY A 27 -5.70 18.19 9.50
CA GLY A 27 -6.51 17.55 10.54
C GLY A 27 -7.42 16.46 9.97
N VAL A 28 -6.82 15.42 9.40
CA VAL A 28 -7.53 14.27 8.84
C VAL A 28 -7.76 13.22 9.92
N SER A 29 -9.01 12.75 10.07
CA SER A 29 -9.35 11.66 10.97
C SER A 29 -10.01 10.52 10.20
N LEU A 30 -9.45 9.31 10.33
CA LEU A 30 -10.00 8.08 9.76
C LEU A 30 -9.51 6.85 10.53
N THR A 31 -10.26 5.76 10.39
CA THR A 31 -9.86 4.44 10.92
C THR A 31 -9.93 3.43 9.78
N VAL A 32 -8.96 2.52 9.73
CA VAL A 32 -8.96 1.33 8.86
C VAL A 32 -9.03 0.10 9.76
N GLU A 33 -10.15 -0.61 9.67
CA GLU A 33 -10.37 -1.86 10.41
C GLU A 33 -9.77 -3.06 9.65
N PRO A 34 -9.45 -4.17 10.33
CA PRO A 34 -9.10 -5.42 9.65
C PRO A 34 -10.19 -5.82 8.64
N GLY A 35 -9.79 -6.17 7.42
CA GLY A 35 -10.71 -6.52 6.33
C GLY A 35 -11.46 -5.36 5.67
N ASP A 36 -11.15 -4.11 6.00
CA ASP A 36 -11.68 -2.96 5.29
C ASP A 36 -11.23 -2.94 3.82
N TYR A 37 -12.13 -2.52 2.92
CA TYR A 37 -11.80 -2.14 1.55
C TYR A 37 -12.19 -0.68 1.32
N VAL A 38 -11.20 0.20 1.34
CA VAL A 38 -11.36 1.66 1.35
C VAL A 38 -10.73 2.27 0.10
N ALA A 39 -11.45 3.16 -0.57
CA ALA A 39 -10.88 4.01 -1.63
C ALA A 39 -10.70 5.45 -1.13
N ILE A 40 -9.52 6.01 -1.28
CA ILE A 40 -9.22 7.42 -1.07
C ILE A 40 -9.24 8.11 -2.43
N VAL A 41 -10.20 9.00 -2.64
CA VAL A 41 -10.41 9.69 -3.92
C VAL A 41 -10.31 11.22 -3.74
N GLY A 42 -10.01 11.91 -4.84
CA GLY A 42 -9.91 13.37 -4.85
C GLY A 42 -9.12 13.87 -6.04
N THR A 43 -9.16 15.17 -6.29
CA THR A 43 -8.40 15.81 -7.38
C THR A 43 -6.88 15.75 -7.15
N SER A 44 -6.08 16.02 -8.18
CA SER A 44 -4.64 16.21 -8.01
C SER A 44 -4.39 17.32 -6.98
N GLY A 45 -3.37 17.14 -6.12
CA GLY A 45 -3.05 18.10 -5.06
C GLY A 45 -3.95 18.07 -3.83
N SER A 46 -4.99 17.21 -3.77
CA SER A 46 -5.90 17.16 -2.59
C SER A 46 -5.29 16.55 -1.32
N GLY A 47 -4.04 16.04 -1.37
CA GLY A 47 -3.34 15.45 -0.22
C GLY A 47 -3.37 13.92 -0.14
N LYS A 48 -3.93 13.19 -1.14
CA LYS A 48 -4.06 11.72 -1.14
C LYS A 48 -2.73 10.99 -0.94
N SER A 49 -1.72 11.33 -1.76
CA SER A 49 -0.40 10.69 -1.65
C SER A 49 0.28 10.99 -0.31
N THR A 50 0.12 12.21 0.20
CA THR A 50 0.61 12.56 1.55
C THR A 50 -0.09 11.72 2.62
N LEU A 51 -1.42 11.58 2.53
CA LEU A 51 -2.16 10.73 3.46
C LEU A 51 -1.69 9.28 3.36
N MET A 52 -1.56 8.72 2.15
CA MET A 52 -1.07 7.36 1.95
C MET A 52 0.34 7.16 2.53
N HIS A 53 1.26 8.12 2.32
CA HIS A 53 2.61 8.05 2.90
C HIS A 53 2.58 8.02 4.43
N LEU A 54 1.69 8.79 5.06
CA LEU A 54 1.51 8.75 6.52
C LEU A 54 0.92 7.42 6.98
N LEU A 55 -0.19 6.96 6.36
CA LEU A 55 -0.82 5.67 6.70
C LEU A 55 0.14 4.49 6.50
N GLY A 56 1.09 4.62 5.59
CA GLY A 56 2.14 3.65 5.34
C GLY A 56 3.39 3.82 6.21
N GLY A 57 3.47 4.83 7.08
CA GLY A 57 4.65 5.12 7.88
C GLY A 57 5.89 5.46 7.03
N LEU A 58 5.70 5.95 5.81
CA LEU A 58 6.78 6.49 4.97
C LEU A 58 7.15 7.92 5.37
N ASP A 59 6.21 8.61 6.01
CA ASP A 59 6.39 9.96 6.54
C ASP A 59 5.75 10.06 7.93
N ARG A 60 5.98 11.17 8.64
CA ARG A 60 5.46 11.42 9.98
C ARG A 60 4.51 12.59 9.98
N PRO A 61 3.43 12.55 10.77
CA PRO A 61 2.56 13.71 10.95
C PRO A 61 3.31 14.85 11.64
N THR A 62 2.94 16.09 11.31
CA THR A 62 3.37 17.30 12.04
C THR A 62 2.47 17.63 13.21
N GLY A 63 1.26 17.05 13.25
CA GLY A 63 0.30 17.19 14.33
C GLY A 63 -0.72 16.05 14.32
N GLY A 64 -1.46 15.91 15.41
CA GLY A 64 -2.41 14.81 15.60
C GLY A 64 -1.75 13.49 16.02
N THR A 65 -2.50 12.41 15.97
CA THR A 65 -2.05 11.07 16.37
C THR A 65 -2.26 10.09 15.25
N LEU A 66 -1.22 9.31 14.91
CA LEU A 66 -1.28 8.23 13.94
C LEU A 66 -0.81 6.93 14.58
N LEU A 67 -1.73 5.96 14.70
CA LEU A 67 -1.44 4.61 15.17
C LEU A 67 -1.47 3.65 13.98
N ILE A 68 -0.46 2.81 13.85
CA ILE A 68 -0.39 1.69 12.89
C ILE A 68 -0.12 0.41 13.69
N GLY A 69 -1.00 -0.58 13.58
CA GLY A 69 -0.93 -1.79 14.40
C GLY A 69 -0.91 -1.48 15.90
N GLY A 70 -1.62 -0.43 16.34
CA GLY A 70 -1.66 0.04 17.73
C GLY A 70 -0.42 0.82 18.19
N ARG A 71 0.63 0.99 17.36
CA ARG A 71 1.87 1.71 17.70
C ARG A 71 1.82 3.16 17.20
N ASP A 72 2.14 4.11 18.05
CA ASP A 72 2.18 5.55 17.71
C ASP A 72 3.42 5.88 16.88
N VAL A 73 3.19 6.24 15.61
CA VAL A 73 4.24 6.54 14.61
C VAL A 73 5.17 7.68 15.05
N ALA A 74 4.65 8.65 15.81
CA ALA A 74 5.43 9.79 16.28
C ALA A 74 6.51 9.39 17.30
N ARG A 75 6.29 8.28 18.02
CA ARG A 75 7.18 7.80 19.09
C ARG A 75 8.22 6.78 18.64
N LEU A 76 8.09 6.24 17.42
CA LEU A 76 9.00 5.21 16.91
C LEU A 76 10.32 5.80 16.45
N THR A 77 11.41 5.10 16.72
CA THR A 77 12.70 5.35 16.08
C THR A 77 12.63 5.02 14.58
N PRO A 78 13.56 5.50 13.73
CA PRO A 78 13.60 5.13 12.31
C PRO A 78 13.62 3.61 12.06
N ASN A 79 14.36 2.86 12.88
CA ASN A 79 14.45 1.39 12.76
C ASN A 79 13.13 0.72 13.13
N GLU A 80 12.50 1.11 14.24
CA GLU A 80 11.19 0.58 14.64
C GLU A 80 10.10 0.90 13.61
N LEU A 81 10.16 2.09 12.98
CA LEU A 81 9.22 2.46 11.92
C LEU A 81 9.46 1.61 10.65
N ALA A 82 10.73 1.30 10.32
CA ALA A 82 11.06 0.41 9.22
C ALA A 82 10.58 -1.03 9.48
N GLU A 83 10.73 -1.53 10.71
CA GLU A 83 10.21 -2.82 11.15
C GLU A 83 8.68 -2.85 11.09
N LEU A 84 8.01 -1.82 11.61
CA LEU A 84 6.55 -1.68 11.55
C LEU A 84 6.04 -1.75 10.10
N ARG A 85 6.65 -0.99 9.18
CA ARG A 85 6.31 -1.07 7.75
C ARG A 85 6.46 -2.48 7.21
N ASN A 86 7.60 -3.11 7.45
CA ASN A 86 7.89 -4.45 6.94
C ASN A 86 6.92 -5.51 7.47
N THR A 87 6.42 -5.35 8.69
CA THR A 87 5.55 -6.35 9.36
C THR A 87 4.07 -6.12 9.12
N THR A 88 3.65 -4.86 8.93
CA THR A 88 2.23 -4.48 8.99
C THR A 88 1.69 -3.99 7.65
N ILE A 89 2.55 -3.39 6.81
CA ILE A 89 2.12 -2.70 5.59
C ILE A 89 2.71 -3.36 4.35
N GLY A 90 1.86 -3.64 3.37
CA GLY A 90 2.26 -3.95 1.99
C GLY A 90 2.03 -2.72 1.11
N PHE A 91 2.98 -2.42 0.20
CA PHE A 91 2.85 -1.32 -0.75
C PHE A 91 2.76 -1.83 -2.18
N VAL A 92 1.78 -1.31 -2.92
CA VAL A 92 1.62 -1.49 -4.37
C VAL A 92 1.57 -0.11 -5.00
N PHE A 93 2.42 0.14 -5.99
CA PHE A 93 2.54 1.43 -6.67
C PHE A 93 2.16 1.32 -8.15
N GLN A 94 1.76 2.41 -8.76
CA GLN A 94 1.47 2.51 -10.19
C GLN A 94 2.66 2.09 -11.07
N SER A 95 3.88 2.45 -10.68
CA SER A 95 5.12 2.18 -11.45
C SER A 95 5.81 0.87 -11.04
N PHE A 96 5.13 -0.08 -10.43
CA PHE A 96 5.59 -1.42 -10.00
C PHE A 96 6.82 -1.42 -9.07
N HIS A 97 7.81 -0.58 -9.31
CA HIS A 97 9.07 -0.45 -8.58
C HIS A 97 9.80 -1.80 -8.38
N LEU A 98 9.84 -2.61 -9.43
CA LEU A 98 10.60 -3.87 -9.43
C LEU A 98 12.07 -3.62 -9.73
N LEU A 99 12.94 -4.42 -9.11
CA LEU A 99 14.37 -4.43 -9.43
C LEU A 99 14.57 -5.10 -10.79
N ALA A 100 14.93 -4.32 -11.81
CA ALA A 100 14.94 -4.74 -13.21
C ALA A 100 15.93 -5.90 -13.52
N ARG A 101 17.00 -6.04 -12.72
CA ARG A 101 18.06 -7.05 -12.94
C ARG A 101 17.87 -8.33 -12.14
N THR A 102 16.81 -8.42 -11.30
CA THR A 102 16.53 -9.58 -10.46
C THR A 102 15.29 -10.32 -10.97
N THR A 103 15.16 -11.60 -10.60
CA THR A 103 14.00 -12.42 -10.98
C THR A 103 12.74 -11.99 -10.24
N ALA A 104 11.56 -12.44 -10.69
CA ALA A 104 10.30 -12.27 -9.98
C ALA A 104 10.40 -12.83 -8.55
N GLN A 105 10.95 -14.03 -8.38
CA GLN A 105 11.17 -14.67 -7.09
C GLN A 105 12.06 -13.82 -6.16
N ASP A 106 13.15 -13.26 -6.67
CA ASP A 106 14.07 -12.46 -5.87
C ASP A 106 13.43 -11.10 -5.52
N ASN A 107 12.64 -10.49 -6.44
CA ASN A 107 11.85 -9.28 -6.13
C ASN A 107 10.84 -9.52 -5.01
N VAL A 108 10.08 -10.61 -5.08
CA VAL A 108 9.09 -10.97 -4.05
C VAL A 108 9.76 -11.30 -2.73
N GLY A 109 10.92 -11.99 -2.76
CA GLY A 109 11.67 -12.36 -1.55
C GLY A 109 12.40 -11.20 -0.86
N LEU A 110 12.49 -10.02 -1.49
CA LEU A 110 13.28 -8.90 -0.98
C LEU A 110 12.86 -8.42 0.43
N PRO A 111 11.57 -8.24 0.75
CA PRO A 111 11.16 -7.82 2.11
C PRO A 111 11.57 -8.81 3.21
N LEU A 112 11.70 -10.09 2.89
CA LEU A 112 12.10 -11.14 3.83
C LEU A 112 13.61 -11.08 4.16
N VAL A 113 14.43 -10.41 3.32
CA VAL A 113 15.85 -10.17 3.62
C VAL A 113 15.97 -9.32 4.88
N TYR A 114 15.15 -8.27 4.98
CA TYR A 114 15.14 -7.36 6.14
C TYR A 114 14.62 -8.01 7.42
N ARG A 115 13.95 -9.16 7.31
CA ARG A 115 13.54 -10.01 8.45
C ARG A 115 14.61 -11.04 8.84
N GLY A 116 15.75 -11.06 8.19
CA GLY A 116 16.81 -12.06 8.46
C GLY A 116 16.44 -13.47 8.02
N ILE A 117 15.39 -13.67 7.20
CA ILE A 117 14.97 -14.99 6.71
C ILE A 117 16.02 -15.59 5.81
N GLY A 118 16.38 -16.85 6.02
CA GLY A 118 17.38 -17.57 5.25
C GLY A 118 17.02 -17.71 3.76
N ARG A 119 18.03 -17.84 2.87
CA ARG A 119 17.85 -17.82 1.40
C ARG A 119 16.85 -18.86 0.90
N ARG A 120 16.92 -20.08 1.42
CA ARG A 120 16.04 -21.20 1.01
C ARG A 120 14.59 -20.85 1.33
N GLU A 121 14.31 -20.52 2.57
CA GLU A 121 12.96 -20.19 3.04
C GLU A 121 12.38 -18.96 2.31
N ARG A 122 13.22 -17.92 2.03
CA ARG A 122 12.78 -16.77 1.23
C ARG A 122 12.31 -17.19 -0.16
N ARG A 123 13.05 -18.09 -0.82
CA ARG A 123 12.69 -18.59 -2.16
C ARG A 123 11.41 -19.39 -2.12
N ASP A 124 11.24 -20.25 -1.13
CA ASP A 124 10.05 -21.08 -0.99
C ASP A 124 8.81 -20.20 -0.74
N ARG A 125 8.90 -19.23 0.19
CA ARG A 125 7.81 -18.27 0.45
C ARG A 125 7.50 -17.38 -0.77
N ALA A 126 8.52 -16.91 -1.47
CA ALA A 126 8.34 -16.10 -2.66
C ALA A 126 7.69 -16.89 -3.80
N ALA A 127 8.06 -18.16 -3.99
CA ALA A 127 7.46 -19.04 -4.99
C ALA A 127 5.97 -19.29 -4.69
N ALA A 128 5.64 -19.63 -3.45
CA ALA A 128 4.24 -19.81 -3.02
C ALA A 128 3.41 -18.53 -3.22
N MET A 129 3.99 -17.35 -2.97
CA MET A 129 3.29 -16.09 -3.17
C MET A 129 3.10 -15.77 -4.66
N LEU A 130 4.08 -16.10 -5.53
CA LEU A 130 3.94 -15.99 -6.99
C LEU A 130 2.86 -16.94 -7.53
N GLU A 131 2.77 -18.15 -7.00
CA GLU A 131 1.69 -19.08 -7.33
C GLU A 131 0.33 -18.50 -6.94
N ARG A 132 0.18 -17.94 -5.73
CA ARG A 132 -1.05 -17.31 -5.25
C ARG A 132 -1.55 -16.17 -6.16
N VAL A 133 -0.64 -15.43 -6.80
CA VAL A 133 -1.00 -14.37 -7.76
C VAL A 133 -1.05 -14.87 -9.22
N GLY A 134 -0.99 -16.20 -9.48
CA GLY A 134 -1.09 -16.81 -10.80
C GLY A 134 0.18 -16.74 -11.65
N LEU A 135 1.37 -16.59 -11.02
CA LEU A 135 2.66 -16.42 -11.70
C LEU A 135 3.67 -17.56 -11.43
N ALA A 136 3.20 -18.78 -11.11
CA ALA A 136 4.07 -19.93 -10.88
C ALA A 136 5.01 -20.20 -12.08
N HIS A 137 4.55 -19.96 -13.31
CA HIS A 137 5.31 -20.14 -14.55
C HIS A 137 6.33 -19.00 -14.83
N ARG A 138 6.34 -17.91 -14.03
CA ARG A 138 7.18 -16.73 -14.20
C ARG A 138 8.27 -16.55 -13.13
N ILE A 139 8.45 -17.52 -12.24
CA ILE A 139 9.33 -17.43 -11.04
C ILE A 139 10.75 -16.93 -11.40
N THR A 140 11.34 -17.40 -12.49
CA THR A 140 12.71 -17.06 -12.93
C THR A 140 12.79 -15.88 -13.90
N HIS A 141 11.63 -15.35 -14.36
CA HIS A 141 11.60 -14.24 -15.31
C HIS A 141 11.99 -12.92 -14.62
N ARG A 142 12.59 -12.03 -15.42
CA ARG A 142 12.90 -10.65 -15.01
C ARG A 142 11.80 -9.69 -15.46
N PRO A 143 11.67 -8.49 -14.86
CA PRO A 143 10.64 -7.53 -15.22
C PRO A 143 10.56 -7.19 -16.72
N ASN A 144 11.69 -7.09 -17.41
CA ASN A 144 11.74 -6.83 -18.85
C ASN A 144 11.22 -8.00 -19.74
N GLN A 145 10.95 -9.15 -19.16
CA GLN A 145 10.39 -10.35 -19.82
C GLN A 145 8.91 -10.56 -19.46
N MET A 146 8.27 -9.58 -18.80
CA MET A 146 6.95 -9.67 -18.25
C MET A 146 6.05 -8.53 -18.76
N SER A 147 4.78 -8.82 -18.99
CA SER A 147 3.78 -7.79 -19.26
C SER A 147 3.58 -6.84 -18.07
N GLY A 148 2.97 -5.69 -18.28
CA GLY A 148 2.65 -4.75 -17.20
C GLY A 148 1.79 -5.38 -16.09
N GLY A 149 0.78 -6.18 -16.47
CA GLY A 149 -0.05 -6.90 -15.52
C GLY A 149 0.69 -7.97 -14.73
N GLU A 150 1.61 -8.70 -15.37
CA GLU A 150 2.48 -9.65 -14.67
C GLU A 150 3.41 -8.93 -13.69
N GLN A 151 3.99 -7.79 -14.09
CA GLN A 151 4.82 -6.98 -13.21
C GLN A 151 4.03 -6.45 -12.00
N GLN A 152 2.79 -6.01 -12.20
CA GLN A 152 1.92 -5.57 -11.12
C GLN A 152 1.59 -6.71 -10.16
N ARG A 153 1.30 -7.91 -10.67
CA ARG A 153 1.10 -9.10 -9.83
C ARG A 153 2.35 -9.48 -9.03
N VAL A 154 3.55 -9.32 -9.60
CA VAL A 154 4.82 -9.48 -8.85
C VAL A 154 4.94 -8.43 -7.75
N ALA A 155 4.58 -7.17 -8.01
CA ALA A 155 4.59 -6.11 -7.01
C ALA A 155 3.58 -6.39 -5.86
N ILE A 156 2.40 -6.91 -6.19
CA ILE A 156 1.40 -7.36 -5.20
C ILE A 156 1.95 -8.54 -4.39
N ALA A 157 2.53 -9.56 -5.04
CA ALA A 157 3.15 -10.69 -4.35
C ALA A 157 4.26 -10.24 -3.39
N ARG A 158 5.11 -9.29 -3.81
CA ARG A 158 6.14 -8.69 -2.96
C ARG A 158 5.54 -7.97 -1.75
N ALA A 159 4.44 -7.26 -1.94
CA ALA A 159 3.76 -6.57 -0.85
C ALA A 159 3.16 -7.53 0.19
N LEU A 160 2.73 -8.73 -0.25
CA LEU A 160 2.05 -9.72 0.59
C LEU A 160 2.98 -10.73 1.26
N VAL A 161 4.20 -10.93 0.77
CA VAL A 161 5.10 -12.02 1.22
C VAL A 161 5.45 -11.98 2.71
N THR A 162 5.33 -10.80 3.31
CA THR A 162 5.53 -10.61 4.76
C THR A 162 4.28 -10.88 5.59
N GLY A 163 3.11 -11.12 4.98
CA GLY A 163 1.84 -11.27 5.68
C GLY A 163 1.35 -9.97 6.33
N PRO A 164 1.27 -8.85 5.58
CA PRO A 164 0.84 -7.57 6.14
C PRO A 164 -0.64 -7.61 6.52
N SER A 165 -1.05 -6.80 7.50
CA SER A 165 -2.46 -6.60 7.84
C SER A 165 -3.15 -5.57 6.93
N VAL A 166 -2.37 -4.69 6.28
CA VAL A 166 -2.87 -3.64 5.38
C VAL A 166 -2.08 -3.62 4.09
N LEU A 167 -2.78 -3.56 2.97
CA LEU A 167 -2.24 -3.30 1.64
C LEU A 167 -2.61 -1.87 1.21
N LEU A 168 -1.61 -1.03 1.01
CA LEU A 168 -1.77 0.32 0.47
C LEU A 168 -1.44 0.30 -1.02
N ALA A 169 -2.40 0.66 -1.87
CA ALA A 169 -2.26 0.61 -3.32
C ALA A 169 -2.48 2.01 -3.93
N ASP A 170 -1.42 2.58 -4.51
CA ASP A 170 -1.43 3.88 -5.17
C ASP A 170 -1.60 3.68 -6.68
N GLU A 171 -2.77 4.06 -7.21
CA GLU A 171 -3.13 3.94 -8.63
C GLU A 171 -2.75 2.55 -9.22
N PRO A 172 -3.18 1.43 -8.61
CA PRO A 172 -2.64 0.10 -8.91
C PRO A 172 -2.90 -0.38 -10.35
N THR A 173 -3.77 0.30 -11.08
CA THR A 173 -4.13 -0.02 -12.48
C THR A 173 -3.78 1.08 -13.46
N GLY A 174 -3.19 2.20 -13.01
CA GLY A 174 -2.98 3.40 -13.81
C GLY A 174 -2.05 3.23 -15.04
N ASN A 175 -1.22 2.17 -15.06
CA ASN A 175 -0.32 1.85 -16.19
C ASN A 175 -0.74 0.58 -16.95
N LEU A 176 -1.98 0.13 -16.78
CA LEU A 176 -2.49 -1.12 -17.37
C LEU A 176 -3.63 -0.83 -18.35
N ASP A 177 -3.79 -1.70 -19.34
CA ASP A 177 -5.00 -1.73 -20.15
C ASP A 177 -6.21 -2.15 -19.30
N SER A 178 -7.42 -1.84 -19.77
CA SER A 178 -8.65 -2.05 -19.01
C SER A 178 -8.86 -3.51 -18.59
N ALA A 179 -8.59 -4.49 -19.47
CA ALA A 179 -8.82 -5.90 -19.16
C ALA A 179 -7.82 -6.40 -18.09
N THR A 180 -6.55 -6.02 -18.23
CA THR A 180 -5.49 -6.32 -17.27
C THR A 180 -5.77 -5.62 -15.93
N GLY A 181 -6.21 -4.36 -15.97
CA GLY A 181 -6.59 -3.61 -14.77
C GLY A 181 -7.72 -4.27 -13.99
N GLN A 182 -8.79 -4.72 -14.68
CA GLN A 182 -9.89 -5.46 -14.05
C GLN A 182 -9.40 -6.75 -13.36
N SER A 183 -8.48 -7.47 -13.98
CA SER A 183 -7.88 -8.68 -13.42
C SER A 183 -7.04 -8.40 -12.15
N VAL A 184 -6.34 -7.26 -12.11
CA VAL A 184 -5.58 -6.83 -10.91
C VAL A 184 -6.53 -6.40 -9.80
N LEU A 185 -7.61 -5.68 -10.11
CA LEU A 185 -8.63 -5.30 -9.12
C LEU A 185 -9.32 -6.52 -8.52
N ALA A 186 -9.70 -7.50 -9.34
CA ALA A 186 -10.27 -8.75 -8.86
C ALA A 186 -9.31 -9.51 -7.92
N LEU A 187 -7.99 -9.47 -8.18
CA LEU A 187 -7.00 -10.01 -7.26
C LEU A 187 -7.00 -9.26 -5.92
N LEU A 188 -7.07 -7.92 -5.92
CA LEU A 188 -7.11 -7.13 -4.68
C LEU A 188 -8.40 -7.40 -3.87
N GLU A 189 -9.53 -7.60 -4.55
CA GLU A 189 -10.81 -8.00 -3.93
C GLU A 189 -10.68 -9.37 -3.26
N SER A 190 -10.13 -10.37 -3.96
CA SER A 190 -9.88 -11.70 -3.39
C SER A 190 -8.98 -11.66 -2.14
N LEU A 191 -7.94 -10.81 -2.15
CA LEU A 191 -7.06 -10.64 -1.00
C LEU A 191 -7.77 -9.97 0.18
N ASN A 192 -8.71 -9.06 -0.10
CA ASN A 192 -9.56 -8.46 0.93
C ASN A 192 -10.53 -9.48 1.52
N ASP A 193 -11.12 -10.35 0.70
CA ASP A 193 -12.00 -11.43 1.17
C ASP A 193 -11.23 -12.45 2.04
N ASP A 194 -9.92 -12.62 1.82
CA ASP A 194 -9.00 -13.37 2.69
C ASP A 194 -8.64 -12.62 4.00
N GLY A 195 -9.20 -11.43 4.24
CA GLY A 195 -9.08 -10.67 5.49
C GLY A 195 -8.00 -9.58 5.50
N VAL A 196 -7.26 -9.36 4.41
CA VAL A 196 -6.31 -8.25 4.31
C VAL A 196 -7.07 -6.94 4.14
N ALA A 197 -6.83 -5.93 4.97
CA ALA A 197 -7.37 -4.60 4.74
C ALA A 197 -6.73 -3.98 3.49
N VAL A 198 -7.52 -3.40 2.59
CA VAL A 198 -7.04 -2.77 1.36
C VAL A 198 -7.42 -1.30 1.35
N VAL A 199 -6.42 -0.43 1.17
CA VAL A 199 -6.62 1.01 0.98
C VAL A 199 -6.12 1.38 -0.41
N LEU A 200 -7.05 1.74 -1.30
CA LEU A 200 -6.76 2.22 -2.65
C LEU A 200 -6.67 3.74 -2.66
N VAL A 201 -5.66 4.28 -3.32
CA VAL A 201 -5.64 5.69 -3.73
C VAL A 201 -5.88 5.72 -5.23
N THR A 202 -6.91 6.43 -5.68
CA THR A 202 -7.22 6.53 -7.10
C THR A 202 -8.00 7.80 -7.43
N HIS A 203 -7.89 8.26 -8.66
CA HIS A 203 -8.76 9.29 -9.24
C HIS A 203 -9.83 8.68 -10.17
N ASP A 204 -9.74 7.38 -10.46
CA ASP A 204 -10.70 6.65 -11.27
C ASP A 204 -11.94 6.28 -10.45
N ARG A 205 -13.12 6.69 -10.95
CA ARG A 205 -14.41 6.44 -10.27
C ARG A 205 -14.84 4.98 -10.31
N GLU A 206 -14.50 4.25 -11.39
CA GLU A 206 -14.85 2.83 -11.54
C GLU A 206 -14.02 1.99 -10.57
N VAL A 207 -12.72 2.30 -10.42
CA VAL A 207 -11.85 1.68 -9.44
C VAL A 207 -12.33 1.97 -8.02
N ALA A 208 -12.68 3.23 -7.74
CA ALA A 208 -13.17 3.64 -6.42
C ALA A 208 -14.51 2.99 -6.05
N ALA A 209 -15.38 2.74 -7.03
CA ALA A 209 -16.70 2.14 -6.82
C ALA A 209 -16.63 0.66 -6.36
N ARG A 210 -15.49 0.00 -6.50
CA ARG A 210 -15.27 -1.36 -6.00
C ARG A 210 -15.04 -1.42 -4.49
N ALA A 211 -14.60 -0.31 -3.89
CA ALA A 211 -14.39 -0.24 -2.45
C ALA A 211 -15.73 -0.16 -1.71
N ARG A 212 -15.79 -0.80 -0.54
CA ARG A 212 -16.99 -0.76 0.34
C ARG A 212 -17.17 0.59 1.00
N ARG A 213 -16.10 1.39 1.10
CA ARG A 213 -16.10 2.73 1.68
C ARG A 213 -15.21 3.66 0.87
N GLN A 214 -15.68 4.87 0.61
CA GLN A 214 -14.94 5.88 -0.11
C GLN A 214 -14.69 7.10 0.78
N ILE A 215 -13.44 7.55 0.83
CA ILE A 215 -12.99 8.76 1.53
C ILE A 215 -12.66 9.80 0.47
N VAL A 216 -13.44 10.89 0.42
CA VAL A 216 -13.25 11.96 -0.54
C VAL A 216 -12.36 13.03 0.07
N MET A 217 -11.21 13.28 -0.55
CA MET A 217 -10.27 14.32 -0.12
C MET A 217 -10.37 15.57 -0.98
N ARG A 218 -10.31 16.72 -0.32
CA ARG A 218 -10.24 18.03 -0.95
C ARG A 218 -9.42 18.98 -0.08
N ASP A 219 -8.44 19.67 -0.67
CA ASP A 219 -7.61 20.72 -0.04
C ASP A 219 -7.00 20.30 1.31
N GLY A 220 -6.52 19.05 1.40
CA GLY A 220 -5.90 18.51 2.60
C GLY A 220 -6.88 18.07 3.70
N LEU A 221 -8.18 17.99 3.42
CA LEU A 221 -9.24 17.59 4.34
C LEU A 221 -10.04 16.40 3.78
N ILE A 222 -10.69 15.63 4.66
CA ILE A 222 -11.75 14.70 4.28
C ILE A 222 -13.05 15.52 4.14
N SER A 223 -13.59 15.59 2.92
CA SER A 223 -14.81 16.32 2.62
C SER A 223 -16.06 15.45 2.73
N ALA A 224 -15.96 14.14 2.52
CA ALA A 224 -17.03 13.17 2.68
C ALA A 224 -16.48 11.75 2.90
N THR A 225 -17.28 10.92 3.58
CA THR A 225 -17.12 9.46 3.65
C THR A 225 -18.43 8.84 3.17
N ARG A 226 -18.36 7.92 2.23
CA ARG A 226 -19.51 7.25 1.60
C ARG A 226 -19.40 5.75 1.71
#